data_3812bc7ae12c305b5e5277be2ff5b066
#
_entry.id   3812bc7ae12c305b5e5277be2ff5b066
#
_cell.length_a   1.000
_cell.length_b   1.000
_cell.length_c   1.000
_cell.angle_alpha   90.00
_cell.angle_beta   90.00
_cell.angle_gamma   90.00
#
_symmetry.space_group_name_H-M   'P 1'
#
loop_
_entity.id
_entity.type
_entity.pdbx_description
1 polymer ?
#
loop_
_entity_poly.entity_id
_entity_poly.type
_entity_poly.pdbx_seq_one_letter_code
_entity_poly.pdbx_strand_id
1 'polypeptide(L)'
;MRTWTKRDPVKNYFPLPNEIYQLGLSHGAIAVYGYLLRIEDRRTYQCHPSYATIGKAVGMSNNTVRKYVQELEERGLIVTERTSIITRDGRKQNGSLLYTILPIQFSIDQFYQRQIDAAVSYTHLRAHETAANLV
;
A
#
# COMPACT_ATOMS: atom_id res chain seq x y z
N MET A 1 -22.26 36.70 6.79
CA MET A 1 -21.03 35.92 6.58
C MET A 1 -21.12 34.63 7.39
N ARG A 2 -20.88 33.51 6.74
CA ARG A 2 -20.96 32.21 7.40
C ARG A 2 -19.64 31.92 8.12
N THR A 3 -19.72 31.57 9.40
CA THR A 3 -18.55 31.22 10.21
C THR A 3 -18.49 29.68 10.37
N TRP A 4 -17.37 29.09 10.02
CA TRP A 4 -17.18 27.65 10.13
C TRP A 4 -16.40 27.31 11.39
N THR A 5 -16.76 26.17 12.01
CA THR A 5 -16.02 25.64 13.15
C THR A 5 -14.60 25.26 12.70
N LYS A 6 -13.61 25.65 13.51
CA LYS A 6 -12.22 25.28 13.23
C LYS A 6 -12.01 23.78 13.37
N ARG A 7 -11.23 23.20 12.48
CA ARG A 7 -10.86 21.81 12.55
C ARG A 7 -9.78 21.60 13.61
N ASP A 8 -9.91 20.50 14.35
CA ASP A 8 -8.87 20.06 15.28
C ASP A 8 -8.05 18.97 14.58
N PRO A 9 -6.80 19.24 14.14
CA PRO A 9 -6.01 18.29 13.37
C PRO A 9 -5.52 17.11 14.20
N VAL A 10 -5.69 17.11 15.52
CA VAL A 10 -5.26 16.04 16.41
C VAL A 10 -6.39 15.07 16.70
N LYS A 11 -7.62 15.58 16.78
CA LYS A 11 -8.80 14.80 17.17
C LYS A 11 -9.50 14.22 15.95
N ASN A 12 -9.72 12.91 15.94
CA ASN A 12 -10.43 12.20 14.88
C ASN A 12 -9.75 12.28 13.50
N TYR A 13 -8.42 12.36 13.48
CA TYR A 13 -7.62 12.35 12.27
C TYR A 13 -6.53 11.30 12.38
N PHE A 14 -6.05 10.84 11.24
CA PHE A 14 -4.85 10.01 11.18
C PHE A 14 -3.93 10.56 10.09
N PRO A 15 -2.61 10.44 10.24
CA PRO A 15 -1.68 10.95 9.22
C PRO A 15 -1.62 10.01 8.02
N LEU A 16 -1.75 10.59 6.83
CA LEU A 16 -1.52 9.91 5.57
C LEU A 16 -0.29 10.56 4.92
N PRO A 17 0.74 9.78 4.53
CA PRO A 17 1.93 10.36 3.93
C PRO A 17 1.61 11.16 2.68
N ASN A 18 2.17 12.35 2.56
CA ASN A 18 1.94 13.23 1.42
C ASN A 18 2.36 12.58 0.11
N GLU A 19 3.43 11.80 0.13
CA GLU A 19 4.04 11.18 -1.03
C GLU A 19 3.20 10.06 -1.64
N ILE A 20 2.16 9.62 -0.94
CA ILE A 20 1.30 8.52 -1.43
C ILE A 20 0.71 8.81 -2.81
N TYR A 21 0.46 10.07 -3.12
CA TYR A 21 -0.11 10.46 -4.41
C TYR A 21 0.93 10.52 -5.54
N GLN A 22 2.21 10.42 -5.22
CA GLN A 22 3.30 10.50 -6.19
C GLN A 22 3.83 9.14 -6.62
N LEU A 23 3.34 8.06 -6.01
CA LEU A 23 3.86 6.70 -6.23
C LEU A 23 3.19 5.97 -7.40
N GLY A 24 2.23 6.59 -8.06
CA GLY A 24 1.53 5.96 -9.19
C GLY A 24 0.61 4.83 -8.80
N LEU A 25 0.07 4.86 -7.59
CA LEU A 25 -0.86 3.84 -7.10
C LEU A 25 -2.26 4.04 -7.68
N SER A 26 -2.99 2.93 -7.81
CA SER A 26 -4.41 2.98 -8.13
C SER A 26 -5.19 3.67 -7.01
N HIS A 27 -6.29 4.36 -7.36
CA HIS A 27 -7.12 5.02 -6.35
C HIS A 27 -7.62 4.05 -5.28
N GLY A 28 -7.97 2.82 -5.67
CA GLY A 28 -8.41 1.80 -4.73
C GLY A 28 -7.31 1.35 -3.78
N ALA A 29 -6.07 1.26 -4.27
CA ALA A 29 -4.92 0.95 -3.42
C ALA A 29 -4.69 2.04 -2.37
N ILE A 30 -4.81 3.31 -2.77
CA ILE A 30 -4.70 4.44 -1.83
C ILE A 30 -5.79 4.36 -0.76
N ALA A 31 -7.03 4.04 -1.16
CA ALA A 31 -8.14 3.90 -0.22
C ALA A 31 -7.89 2.78 0.80
N VAL A 32 -7.44 1.62 0.35
CA VAL A 32 -7.12 0.49 1.23
C VAL A 32 -5.95 0.85 2.16
N TYR A 33 -4.90 1.45 1.63
CA TYR A 33 -3.75 1.89 2.41
C TYR A 33 -4.15 2.87 3.52
N GLY A 34 -4.98 3.85 3.18
CA GLY A 34 -5.49 4.82 4.16
C GLY A 34 -6.27 4.13 5.28
N TYR A 35 -7.10 3.16 4.97
CA TYR A 35 -7.83 2.41 5.99
C TYR A 35 -6.90 1.62 6.90
N LEU A 36 -5.89 0.95 6.34
CA LEU A 36 -4.91 0.21 7.13
C LEU A 36 -4.14 1.14 8.08
N LEU A 37 -3.75 2.32 7.61
CA LEU A 37 -3.09 3.32 8.46
C LEU A 37 -4.00 3.79 9.59
N ARG A 38 -5.30 3.93 9.33
CA ARG A 38 -6.25 4.37 10.34
C ARG A 38 -6.37 3.38 11.49
N ILE A 39 -6.33 2.07 11.19
CA ILE A 39 -6.58 1.03 12.19
C ILE A 39 -5.31 0.37 12.73
N GLU A 40 -4.13 0.70 12.21
CA GLU A 40 -2.89 0.09 12.67
C GLU A 40 -2.62 0.41 14.15
N ASP A 41 -1.98 -0.54 14.83
CA ASP A 41 -1.41 -0.28 16.15
C ASP A 41 -0.20 0.63 15.99
N ARG A 42 -0.21 1.78 16.64
CA ARG A 42 0.87 2.78 16.55
C ARG A 42 2.20 2.29 17.12
N ARG A 43 2.18 1.25 17.93
CA ARG A 43 3.40 0.68 18.51
C ARG A 43 4.06 -0.33 17.58
N THR A 44 3.26 -1.17 16.94
CA THR A 44 3.75 -2.28 16.12
C THR A 44 3.65 -2.01 14.63
N TYR A 45 2.87 -1.00 14.21
CA TYR A 45 2.54 -0.69 12.82
C TYR A 45 1.84 -1.85 12.13
N GLN A 46 1.07 -2.63 12.89
CA GLN A 46 0.40 -3.84 12.42
C GLN A 46 -1.10 -3.77 12.64
N CYS A 47 -1.84 -4.46 11.78
CA CYS A 47 -3.27 -4.66 11.91
C CYS A 47 -3.66 -5.97 11.23
N HIS A 48 -4.86 -6.47 11.51
CA HIS A 48 -5.28 -7.78 10.99
C HIS A 48 -6.76 -7.82 10.59
N PRO A 49 -7.26 -6.82 9.83
CA PRO A 49 -8.64 -6.84 9.36
C PRO A 49 -8.83 -7.91 8.28
N SER A 50 -10.04 -8.48 8.22
CA SER A 50 -10.41 -9.37 7.11
C SER A 50 -10.64 -8.55 5.84
N TYR A 51 -10.62 -9.20 4.68
CA TYR A 51 -10.98 -8.54 3.43
C TYR A 51 -12.40 -7.98 3.47
N ALA A 52 -13.32 -8.70 4.12
CA ALA A 52 -14.70 -8.22 4.28
C ALA A 52 -14.75 -6.93 5.09
N THR A 53 -13.98 -6.83 6.17
CA THR A 53 -13.90 -5.63 6.99
C THR A 53 -13.35 -4.45 6.20
N ILE A 54 -12.26 -4.65 5.47
CA ILE A 54 -11.67 -3.62 4.61
C ILE A 54 -12.67 -3.20 3.54
N GLY A 55 -13.26 -4.18 2.84
CA GLY A 55 -14.20 -3.92 1.75
C GLY A 55 -15.42 -3.14 2.21
N LYS A 56 -15.94 -3.44 3.40
CA LYS A 56 -17.07 -2.72 3.98
C LYS A 56 -16.70 -1.26 4.28
N ALA A 57 -15.47 -1.04 4.75
CA ALA A 57 -15.01 0.32 5.08
C ALA A 57 -14.78 1.19 3.84
N VAL A 58 -14.25 0.60 2.76
CA VAL A 58 -13.87 1.35 1.54
C VAL A 58 -14.84 1.14 0.38
N GLY A 59 -15.90 0.36 0.56
CA GLY A 59 -16.92 0.15 -0.48
C GLY A 59 -16.47 -0.75 -1.61
N MET A 60 -15.76 -1.83 -1.31
CA MET A 60 -15.23 -2.77 -2.29
C MET A 60 -15.61 -4.22 -1.96
N SER A 61 -15.68 -5.08 -2.99
CA SER A 61 -15.82 -6.51 -2.80
C SER A 61 -14.52 -7.11 -2.26
N ASN A 62 -14.60 -8.33 -1.71
CA ASN A 62 -13.42 -9.05 -1.19
C ASN A 62 -12.36 -9.25 -2.27
N ASN A 63 -12.76 -9.60 -3.48
CA ASN A 63 -11.83 -9.81 -4.60
C ASN A 63 -11.12 -8.52 -4.98
N THR A 64 -11.83 -7.40 -4.96
CA THR A 64 -11.26 -6.09 -5.26
C THR A 64 -10.26 -5.67 -4.17
N VAL A 65 -10.61 -5.88 -2.90
CA VAL A 65 -9.69 -5.63 -1.79
C VAL A 65 -8.42 -6.44 -1.95
N ARG A 66 -8.55 -7.73 -2.25
CA ARG A 66 -7.41 -8.63 -2.47
C ARG A 66 -6.46 -8.09 -3.55
N LYS A 67 -7.03 -7.61 -4.64
CA LYS A 67 -6.27 -7.03 -5.75
C LYS A 67 -5.43 -5.83 -5.28
N TYR A 68 -6.04 -4.93 -4.52
CA TYR A 68 -5.34 -3.74 -4.04
C TYR A 68 -4.35 -4.04 -2.92
N VAL A 69 -4.63 -5.02 -2.09
CA VAL A 69 -3.65 -5.51 -1.09
C VAL A 69 -2.40 -6.03 -1.80
N GLN A 70 -2.57 -6.80 -2.88
CA GLN A 70 -1.45 -7.29 -3.67
C GLN A 70 -0.66 -6.14 -4.30
N GLU A 71 -1.34 -5.12 -4.81
CA GLU A 71 -0.68 -3.94 -5.37
C GLU A 71 0.17 -3.22 -4.30
N LEU A 72 -0.38 -3.02 -3.11
CA LEU A 72 0.36 -2.38 -2.01
C LEU A 72 1.58 -3.20 -1.60
N GLU A 73 1.45 -4.51 -1.59
CA GLU A 73 2.55 -5.42 -1.25
C GLU A 73 3.65 -5.36 -2.30
N GLU A 74 3.29 -5.41 -3.58
CA GLU A 74 4.24 -5.31 -4.70
C GLU A 74 4.96 -3.97 -4.72
N ARG A 75 4.30 -2.91 -4.27
CA ARG A 75 4.88 -1.57 -4.24
C ARG A 75 5.68 -1.27 -2.97
N GLY A 76 5.80 -2.25 -2.07
CA GLY A 76 6.62 -2.11 -0.88
C GLY A 76 6.04 -1.25 0.22
N LEU A 77 4.71 -1.05 0.23
CA LEU A 77 4.03 -0.27 1.25
C LEU A 77 3.64 -1.10 2.46
N ILE A 78 3.35 -2.37 2.24
CA ILE A 78 2.95 -3.30 3.29
C ILE A 78 3.61 -4.65 3.09
N VAL A 79 3.66 -5.41 4.19
CA VAL A 79 3.99 -6.84 4.18
C VAL A 79 2.83 -7.58 4.80
N THR A 80 2.42 -8.70 4.22
CA THR A 80 1.36 -9.52 4.76
C THR A 80 1.89 -10.87 5.21
N GLU A 81 1.35 -11.37 6.32
CA GLU A 81 1.68 -12.69 6.84
C GLU A 81 0.39 -13.43 7.12
N ARG A 82 0.37 -14.72 6.79
CA ARG A 82 -0.78 -15.56 7.10
C ARG A 82 -0.73 -15.92 8.57
N THR A 83 -1.86 -15.74 9.26
CA THR A 83 -2.01 -16.19 10.64
C THR A 83 -2.78 -17.50 10.66
N SER A 84 -2.55 -18.30 11.69
CA SER A 84 -3.29 -19.53 11.91
C SER A 84 -3.93 -19.52 13.28
N ILE A 85 -5.16 -20.02 13.37
CA ILE A 85 -5.91 -20.12 14.61
C ILE A 85 -6.10 -21.60 14.90
N ILE A 86 -5.84 -22.02 16.14
CA ILE A 86 -6.17 -23.36 16.58
C ILE A 86 -7.56 -23.31 17.21
N THR A 87 -8.52 -24.03 16.59
CA THR A 87 -9.88 -24.11 17.12
C THR A 87 -9.94 -24.99 18.38
N ARG A 88 -11.07 -24.92 19.09
CA ARG A 88 -11.29 -25.77 20.28
C ARG A 88 -11.14 -27.26 19.98
N ASP A 89 -11.39 -27.66 18.73
CA ASP A 89 -11.27 -29.06 18.28
C ASP A 89 -9.84 -29.44 17.92
N GLY A 90 -8.87 -28.55 18.11
CA GLY A 90 -7.48 -28.77 17.77
C GLY A 90 -7.16 -28.66 16.29
N ARG A 91 -8.12 -28.19 15.47
CA ARG A 91 -7.92 -28.00 14.03
C ARG A 91 -7.26 -26.65 13.77
N LYS A 92 -6.29 -26.65 12.87
CA LYS A 92 -5.63 -25.43 12.41
C LYS A 92 -6.46 -24.80 11.31
N GLN A 93 -6.90 -23.56 11.53
CA GLN A 93 -7.62 -22.77 10.53
C GLN A 93 -6.83 -21.53 10.16
N ASN A 94 -6.97 -21.07 8.92
CA ASN A 94 -6.37 -19.82 8.48
C ASN A 94 -7.09 -18.65 9.15
N GLY A 95 -6.32 -17.80 9.85
CA GLY A 95 -6.83 -16.55 10.39
C GLY A 95 -6.77 -15.44 9.35
N SER A 96 -7.14 -14.23 9.78
CA SER A 96 -6.98 -13.03 8.95
C SER A 96 -5.51 -12.77 8.71
N LEU A 97 -5.20 -12.11 7.56
CA LEU A 97 -3.83 -11.70 7.29
C LEU A 97 -3.37 -10.67 8.32
N LEU A 98 -2.12 -10.78 8.71
CA LEU A 98 -1.45 -9.76 9.51
C LEU A 98 -0.75 -8.81 8.55
N TYR A 99 -1.13 -7.53 8.62
CA TYR A 99 -0.57 -6.48 7.79
C TYR A 99 0.46 -5.70 8.59
N THR A 100 1.66 -5.58 8.08
CA THR A 100 2.68 -4.68 8.64
C THR A 100 2.87 -3.54 7.65
N ILE A 101 2.68 -2.31 8.11
CA ILE A 101 2.82 -1.13 7.28
C ILE A 101 4.27 -0.68 7.35
N LEU A 102 4.95 -0.68 6.20
CA LEU A 102 6.36 -0.32 6.11
C LEU A 102 6.53 1.21 6.09
N PRO A 103 7.71 1.71 6.46
CA PRO A 103 8.00 3.14 6.31
C PRO A 103 7.82 3.56 4.85
N ILE A 104 7.14 4.68 4.62
CA ILE A 104 6.85 5.17 3.27
C ILE A 104 8.13 5.39 2.46
N GLN A 105 9.23 5.70 3.11
CA GLN A 105 10.51 5.93 2.45
C GLN A 105 10.98 4.72 1.66
N PHE A 106 10.69 3.51 2.15
CA PHE A 106 11.03 2.29 1.44
C PHE A 106 10.33 2.22 0.06
N SER A 107 9.05 2.56 0.01
CA SER A 107 8.29 2.58 -1.24
C SER A 107 8.74 3.70 -2.18
N ILE A 108 9.06 4.87 -1.62
CA ILE A 108 9.58 6.00 -2.39
C ILE A 108 10.90 5.63 -3.07
N ASP A 109 11.83 5.04 -2.33
CA ASP A 109 13.12 4.63 -2.85
C ASP A 109 12.96 3.57 -3.95
N GLN A 110 12.08 2.61 -3.75
CA GLN A 110 11.79 1.57 -4.72
C GLN A 110 11.19 2.16 -6.00
N PHE A 111 10.29 3.11 -5.89
CA PHE A 111 9.66 3.79 -7.02
C PHE A 111 10.69 4.55 -7.85
N TYR A 112 11.55 5.33 -7.21
CA TYR A 112 12.61 6.06 -7.91
C TYR A 112 13.64 5.12 -8.52
N GLN A 113 13.98 4.03 -7.86
CA GLN A 113 14.91 3.05 -8.42
C GLN A 113 14.35 2.43 -9.69
N ARG A 114 13.06 2.12 -9.74
CA ARG A 114 12.40 1.61 -10.94
C ARG A 114 12.44 2.62 -12.08
N GLN A 115 12.26 3.89 -11.78
CA GLN A 115 12.35 4.95 -12.79
C GLN A 115 13.78 5.11 -13.33
N ILE A 116 14.77 5.05 -12.47
CA ILE A 116 16.17 5.10 -12.85
C ILE A 116 16.51 3.91 -13.75
N ASP A 117 16.10 2.71 -13.36
CA ASP A 117 16.35 1.49 -14.13
C ASP A 117 15.69 1.56 -15.52
N ALA A 118 14.48 2.06 -15.61
CA ALA A 118 13.79 2.25 -16.87
C ALA A 118 14.51 3.29 -17.75
N ALA A 119 14.96 4.39 -17.19
CA ALA A 119 15.70 5.42 -17.91
C ALA A 119 17.05 4.91 -18.41
N VAL A 120 17.76 4.15 -17.60
CA VAL A 120 19.04 3.53 -17.97
C VAL A 120 18.83 2.53 -19.13
N SER A 121 17.82 1.68 -19.03
CA SER A 121 17.48 0.73 -20.09
C SER A 121 17.16 1.43 -21.41
N TYR A 122 16.37 2.49 -21.34
CA TYR A 122 16.02 3.28 -22.53
C TYR A 122 17.25 3.93 -23.16
N THR A 123 18.10 4.54 -22.37
CA THR A 123 19.33 5.19 -22.83
C THR A 123 20.28 4.17 -23.47
N HIS A 124 20.40 3.00 -22.87
CA HIS A 124 21.24 1.92 -23.37
C HIS A 124 20.73 1.42 -24.74
N LEU A 125 19.44 1.20 -24.88
CA LEU A 125 18.83 0.78 -26.15
C LEU A 125 19.04 1.84 -27.24
N ARG A 126 18.85 3.12 -26.93
CA ARG A 126 19.05 4.21 -27.86
C ARG A 126 20.50 4.32 -28.32
N ALA A 127 21.46 4.16 -27.42
CA ALA A 127 22.88 4.16 -27.76
C ALA A 127 23.22 3.00 -28.70
N HIS A 128 22.65 1.83 -28.46
CA HIS A 128 22.84 0.66 -29.29
C HIS A 128 22.28 0.85 -30.71
N GLU A 129 21.07 1.42 -30.83
CA GLU A 129 20.47 1.75 -32.11
C GLU A 129 21.33 2.75 -32.90
N THR A 130 21.83 3.77 -32.25
CA THR A 130 22.69 4.78 -32.87
C THR A 130 23.97 4.14 -33.41
N ALA A 131 24.59 3.24 -32.66
CA ALA A 131 25.77 2.51 -33.10
C ALA A 131 25.47 1.64 -34.33
N ALA A 132 24.31 0.98 -34.35
CA ALA A 132 23.88 0.18 -35.50
C ALA A 132 23.64 1.02 -36.77
N ASN A 133 23.21 2.26 -36.59
CA ASN A 133 22.93 3.17 -37.73
C ASN A 133 24.16 3.87 -38.26
N LEU A 134 25.31 3.77 -37.60
CA LEU A 134 26.53 4.43 -38.04
C LEU A 134 27.40 3.57 -38.97
N VAL A 135 26.94 2.39 -39.33
CA VAL A 135 27.64 1.49 -40.23
C VAL A 135 27.44 1.83 -41.71
#